data_db3f64128ee7eb31d636795a94a74745
#
_entry.id   db3f64128ee7eb31d636795a94a74745
#
_cell.length_a   1.000
_cell.length_b   1.000
_cell.length_c   1.000
_cell.angle_alpha   90.00
_cell.angle_beta   90.00
_cell.angle_gamma   90.00
#
_symmetry.space_group_name_H-M   'P 1'
#
loop_
_entity.id
_entity.type
_entity.pdbx_description
1 polymer ?
#
loop_
_entity_poly.entity_id
_entity_poly.type
_entity_poly.pdbx_seq_one_letter_code
_entity_poly.pdbx_strand_id
1 'polypeptide(L)'
;PSGSGKTTLLNMIGGLDQPTEGEIIVNSTNIGALKPSRLIDFRMYHIGFVFQAYNLIPVLTARENVEFIMHLQGWPRQKREARAKELLEAVGLADRMDSRPSKMSGGQQQRVAVARALASKPKFVLADEPTANLDSKSTENLLDIMENLNREEQVTFIFSTHDHRVGRKAHRVITIEDGQVKTD
;
A
#
# COMPACT_ATOMS: atom_id res chain seq x y z
N PRO A 1 -3.57 -0.09 -20.23
CA PRO A 1 -3.70 -1.51 -20.62
C PRO A 1 -2.84 -2.42 -19.76
N SER A 2 -3.20 -3.72 -19.66
CA SER A 2 -2.36 -4.72 -19.00
C SER A 2 -1.04 -4.85 -19.77
N GLY A 3 0.08 -5.08 -19.06
CA GLY A 3 1.41 -5.22 -19.69
C GLY A 3 2.12 -3.91 -20.06
N SER A 4 1.53 -2.74 -19.81
CA SER A 4 2.13 -1.45 -20.17
C SER A 4 3.27 -0.96 -19.24
N GLY A 5 3.73 -1.78 -18.29
CA GLY A 5 4.85 -1.45 -17.39
C GLY A 5 4.50 -0.73 -16.09
N LYS A 6 3.20 -0.56 -15.76
CA LYS A 6 2.75 0.14 -14.53
C LYS A 6 3.29 -0.49 -13.25
N THR A 7 3.12 -1.80 -13.08
CA THR A 7 3.64 -2.56 -11.93
C THR A 7 5.17 -2.46 -11.85
N THR A 8 5.86 -2.54 -12.98
CA THR A 8 7.32 -2.39 -13.03
C THR A 8 7.75 -1.01 -12.53
N LEU A 9 7.10 0.06 -13.04
CA LEU A 9 7.37 1.42 -12.56
C LEU A 9 7.07 1.56 -11.07
N LEU A 10 5.95 1.02 -10.60
CA LEU A 10 5.58 1.06 -9.18
C LEU A 10 6.61 0.34 -8.31
N ASN A 11 7.10 -0.81 -8.76
CA ASN A 11 8.14 -1.57 -8.06
C ASN A 11 9.47 -0.81 -8.01
N MET A 12 9.84 -0.13 -9.10
CA MET A 12 11.03 0.72 -9.12
C MET A 12 10.89 1.90 -8.15
N ILE A 13 9.75 2.61 -8.15
CA ILE A 13 9.47 3.70 -7.18
C ILE A 13 9.51 3.17 -5.74
N GLY A 14 9.07 1.94 -5.54
CA GLY A 14 9.09 1.25 -4.25
C GLY A 14 10.46 0.70 -3.84
N GLY A 15 11.46 0.78 -4.71
CA GLY A 15 12.78 0.19 -4.47
C GLY A 15 12.74 -1.35 -4.37
N LEU A 16 11.75 -1.99 -4.99
CA LEU A 16 11.65 -3.45 -5.12
C LEU A 16 12.39 -3.93 -6.37
N ASP A 17 12.60 -3.04 -7.34
CA ASP A 17 13.34 -3.28 -8.57
C ASP A 17 14.23 -2.08 -8.88
N GLN A 18 15.20 -2.24 -9.79
CA GLN A 18 16.11 -1.19 -10.19
C GLN A 18 15.97 -0.87 -11.69
N PRO A 19 16.05 0.41 -12.09
CA PRO A 19 16.04 0.76 -13.49
C PRO A 19 17.36 0.31 -14.15
N THR A 20 17.30 -0.11 -15.41
CA THR A 20 18.49 -0.40 -16.21
C THR A 20 19.30 0.88 -16.48
N GLU A 21 18.60 1.99 -16.69
CA GLU A 21 19.16 3.31 -16.89
C GLU A 21 18.28 4.38 -16.22
N GLY A 22 18.84 5.54 -15.94
CA GLY A 22 18.14 6.65 -15.30
C GLY A 22 18.21 6.62 -13.78
N GLU A 23 17.46 7.50 -13.13
CA GLU A 23 17.47 7.71 -11.69
C GLU A 23 16.04 7.69 -11.14
N ILE A 24 15.90 7.21 -9.90
CA ILE A 24 14.63 7.28 -9.17
C ILE A 24 14.84 8.13 -7.92
N ILE A 25 14.27 9.32 -7.94
CA ILE A 25 14.35 10.26 -6.82
C ILE A 25 13.00 10.26 -6.10
N VAL A 26 13.02 9.84 -4.85
CA VAL A 26 11.85 9.80 -3.98
C VAL A 26 12.14 10.65 -2.73
N ASN A 27 11.32 11.66 -2.48
CA ASN A 27 11.49 12.57 -1.35
C ASN A 27 12.94 13.12 -1.26
N SER A 28 13.45 13.63 -2.38
CA SER A 28 14.82 14.16 -2.56
C SER A 28 15.96 13.14 -2.33
N THR A 29 15.64 11.84 -2.28
CA THR A 29 16.62 10.76 -2.13
C THR A 29 16.67 9.95 -3.43
N ASN A 30 17.85 9.84 -4.06
CA ASN A 30 18.05 8.88 -5.14
C ASN A 30 18.12 7.46 -4.56
N ILE A 31 16.98 6.74 -4.63
CA ILE A 31 16.87 5.41 -4.03
C ILE A 31 17.65 4.34 -4.80
N GLY A 32 17.89 4.53 -6.10
CA GLY A 32 18.70 3.63 -6.91
C GLY A 32 20.19 3.64 -6.54
N ALA A 33 20.67 4.73 -5.93
CA ALA A 33 22.05 4.86 -5.44
C ALA A 33 22.25 4.36 -4.00
N LEU A 34 21.18 3.95 -3.30
CA LEU A 34 21.28 3.49 -1.91
C LEU A 34 21.91 2.08 -1.84
N LYS A 35 22.75 1.88 -0.84
CA LYS A 35 23.21 0.53 -0.47
C LYS A 35 21.99 -0.33 -0.05
N PRO A 36 22.03 -1.65 -0.27
CA PRO A 36 20.88 -2.53 0.03
C PRO A 36 20.30 -2.37 1.45
N SER A 37 21.15 -2.25 2.48
CA SER A 37 20.71 -2.04 3.86
C SER A 37 19.95 -0.71 4.03
N ARG A 38 20.44 0.36 3.40
CA ARG A 38 19.80 1.67 3.45
C ARG A 38 18.49 1.72 2.67
N LEU A 39 18.40 0.97 1.59
CA LEU A 39 17.16 0.82 0.82
C LEU A 39 16.09 0.07 1.62
N ILE A 40 16.48 -0.95 2.39
CA ILE A 40 15.57 -1.65 3.31
C ILE A 40 15.03 -0.67 4.36
N ASP A 41 15.91 0.10 5.02
CA ASP A 41 15.52 1.13 5.98
C ASP A 41 14.60 2.17 5.33
N PHE A 42 14.95 2.67 4.14
CA PHE A 42 14.15 3.64 3.41
C PHE A 42 12.72 3.13 3.17
N ARG A 43 12.56 1.90 2.67
CA ARG A 43 11.25 1.27 2.47
C ARG A 43 10.48 1.15 3.79
N MET A 44 11.14 0.64 4.82
CA MET A 44 10.52 0.39 6.12
C MET A 44 9.94 1.66 6.76
N TYR A 45 10.58 2.81 6.55
CA TYR A 45 10.18 4.07 7.20
C TYR A 45 9.37 5.01 6.31
N HIS A 46 9.41 4.85 4.98
CA HIS A 46 8.85 5.85 4.08
C HIS A 46 7.77 5.32 3.15
N ILE A 47 7.68 4.00 2.94
CA ILE A 47 6.81 3.42 1.92
C ILE A 47 5.88 2.38 2.53
N GLY A 48 4.57 2.56 2.30
CA GLY A 48 3.59 1.51 2.49
C GLY A 48 3.32 0.76 1.19
N PHE A 49 3.02 -0.53 1.26
CA PHE A 49 2.68 -1.34 0.08
C PHE A 49 1.33 -2.02 0.24
N VAL A 50 0.50 -1.89 -0.79
CA VAL A 50 -0.76 -2.64 -0.97
C VAL A 50 -0.65 -3.41 -2.27
N PHE A 51 -0.72 -4.75 -2.20
CA PHE A 51 -0.57 -5.64 -3.35
C PHE A 51 -1.92 -6.22 -3.77
N GLN A 52 -2.04 -6.61 -5.02
CA GLN A 52 -3.19 -7.31 -5.56
C GLN A 52 -3.50 -8.62 -4.81
N ALA A 53 -2.48 -9.37 -4.43
CA ALA A 53 -2.59 -10.65 -3.72
C ALA A 53 -2.64 -10.51 -2.18
N TYR A 54 -2.90 -9.31 -1.66
CA TYR A 54 -2.95 -8.95 -0.23
C TYR A 54 -1.62 -9.16 0.51
N ASN A 55 -0.91 -10.24 0.28
CA ASN A 55 0.37 -10.62 0.88
C ASN A 55 0.35 -10.52 2.43
N LEU A 56 -0.74 -10.96 3.05
CA LEU A 56 -0.83 -11.09 4.48
C LEU A 56 -0.07 -12.33 4.95
N ILE A 57 0.54 -12.24 6.13
CA ILE A 57 1.20 -13.37 6.77
C ILE A 57 0.11 -14.29 7.33
N PRO A 58 -0.06 -15.53 6.81
CA PRO A 58 -1.27 -16.32 7.05
C PRO A 58 -1.39 -16.85 8.48
N VAL A 59 -0.28 -16.97 9.20
CA VAL A 59 -0.26 -17.43 10.59
C VAL A 59 -0.56 -16.33 11.60
N LEU A 60 -0.47 -15.06 11.18
CA LEU A 60 -0.74 -13.88 11.99
C LEU A 60 -2.22 -13.49 11.88
N THR A 61 -2.78 -12.93 12.97
CA THR A 61 -4.08 -12.28 12.97
C THR A 61 -4.06 -10.97 12.17
N ALA A 62 -5.22 -10.35 11.94
CA ALA A 62 -5.31 -9.03 11.30
C ALA A 62 -4.49 -7.99 12.08
N ARG A 63 -4.64 -7.94 13.41
CA ARG A 63 -3.88 -7.04 14.28
C ARG A 63 -2.38 -7.28 14.19
N GLU A 64 -1.93 -8.51 14.30
CA GLU A 64 -0.51 -8.86 14.21
C GLU A 64 0.09 -8.54 12.83
N ASN A 65 -0.66 -8.72 11.74
CA ASN A 65 -0.24 -8.28 10.40
C ASN A 65 -0.02 -6.77 10.34
N VAL A 66 -0.90 -5.97 10.96
CA VAL A 66 -0.75 -4.50 11.02
C VAL A 66 0.41 -4.10 11.94
N GLU A 67 0.59 -4.77 13.08
CA GLU A 67 1.65 -4.48 14.03
C GLU A 67 3.05 -4.83 13.52
N PHE A 68 3.17 -5.76 12.57
CA PHE A 68 4.42 -6.38 12.20
C PHE A 68 5.51 -5.37 11.77
N ILE A 69 5.18 -4.41 10.92
CA ILE A 69 6.14 -3.40 10.47
C ILE A 69 6.60 -2.50 11.62
N MET A 70 5.69 -2.11 12.52
CA MET A 70 6.02 -1.30 13.69
C MET A 70 6.89 -2.08 14.69
N HIS A 71 6.71 -3.41 14.76
CA HIS A 71 7.57 -4.28 15.54
C HIS A 71 9.01 -4.27 15.02
N LEU A 72 9.18 -4.38 13.69
CA LEU A 72 10.49 -4.29 13.05
C LEU A 72 11.15 -2.92 13.25
N GLN A 73 10.35 -1.85 13.34
CA GLN A 73 10.82 -0.49 13.66
C GLN A 73 11.16 -0.29 15.15
N GLY A 74 10.95 -1.30 15.99
CA GLY A 74 11.24 -1.22 17.42
C GLY A 74 10.22 -0.45 18.26
N TRP A 75 8.98 -0.27 17.76
CA TRP A 75 7.94 0.43 18.53
C TRP A 75 7.58 -0.34 19.79
N PRO A 76 7.35 0.34 20.94
CA PRO A 76 6.83 -0.30 22.14
C PRO A 76 5.50 -1.01 21.89
N ARG A 77 5.30 -2.17 22.53
CA ARG A 77 4.11 -3.02 22.34
C ARG A 77 2.80 -2.24 22.47
N GLN A 78 2.65 -1.47 23.54
CA GLN A 78 1.44 -0.69 23.78
C GLN A 78 1.12 0.30 22.65
N LYS A 79 2.15 0.95 22.05
CA LYS A 79 1.96 1.87 20.93
C LYS A 79 1.56 1.14 19.65
N ARG A 80 2.12 -0.06 19.39
CA ARG A 80 1.75 -0.87 18.22
C ARG A 80 0.31 -1.35 18.30
N GLU A 81 -0.08 -1.89 19.48
CA GLU A 81 -1.45 -2.37 19.73
C GLU A 81 -2.48 -1.24 19.55
N ALA A 82 -2.22 -0.06 20.11
CA ALA A 82 -3.09 1.10 19.98
C ALA A 82 -3.22 1.54 18.50
N ARG A 83 -2.09 1.64 17.78
CA ARG A 83 -2.09 2.04 16.37
C ARG A 83 -2.77 1.01 15.47
N ALA A 84 -2.52 -0.28 15.68
CA ALA A 84 -3.17 -1.35 14.93
C ALA A 84 -4.67 -1.35 15.15
N LYS A 85 -5.12 -1.13 16.39
CA LYS A 85 -6.54 -1.01 16.72
C LYS A 85 -7.17 0.18 15.97
N GLU A 86 -6.58 1.37 16.08
CA GLU A 86 -7.03 2.58 15.38
C GLU A 86 -7.23 2.34 13.88
N LEU A 87 -6.23 1.78 13.21
CA LEU A 87 -6.29 1.53 11.77
C LEU A 87 -7.31 0.44 11.39
N LEU A 88 -7.43 -0.62 12.17
CA LEU A 88 -8.42 -1.66 11.92
C LEU A 88 -9.85 -1.16 12.15
N GLU A 89 -10.08 -0.27 13.11
CA GLU A 89 -11.34 0.44 13.29
C GLU A 89 -11.64 1.35 12.08
N ALA A 90 -10.66 2.13 11.62
CA ALA A 90 -10.81 3.01 10.46
C ALA A 90 -11.15 2.27 9.15
N VAL A 91 -10.65 1.04 8.98
CA VAL A 91 -11.02 0.19 7.83
C VAL A 91 -12.26 -0.69 8.09
N GLY A 92 -12.99 -0.49 9.19
CA GLY A 92 -14.23 -1.21 9.52
C GLY A 92 -14.03 -2.68 9.85
N LEU A 93 -12.95 -3.03 10.56
CA LEU A 93 -12.58 -4.39 10.98
C LEU A 93 -12.38 -4.53 12.50
N ALA A 94 -13.05 -3.70 13.29
CA ALA A 94 -12.97 -3.72 14.75
C ALA A 94 -13.32 -5.10 15.34
N ASP A 95 -14.31 -5.81 14.76
CA ASP A 95 -14.77 -7.13 15.18
C ASP A 95 -13.92 -8.29 14.64
N ARG A 96 -12.90 -8.01 13.82
CA ARG A 96 -12.07 -8.99 13.10
C ARG A 96 -10.59 -8.94 13.46
N MET A 97 -10.20 -8.12 14.45
CA MET A 97 -8.79 -7.89 14.81
C MET A 97 -8.02 -9.18 15.11
N ASP A 98 -8.67 -10.14 15.75
CA ASP A 98 -8.08 -11.43 16.13
C ASP A 98 -8.32 -12.55 15.11
N SER A 99 -8.95 -12.24 13.97
CA SER A 99 -9.15 -13.19 12.88
C SER A 99 -7.89 -13.36 12.05
N ARG A 100 -7.60 -14.60 11.63
CA ARG A 100 -6.54 -14.89 10.66
C ARG A 100 -7.05 -14.70 9.23
N PRO A 101 -6.17 -14.43 8.24
CA PRO A 101 -6.54 -14.25 6.84
C PRO A 101 -7.43 -15.36 6.29
N SER A 102 -7.19 -16.62 6.65
CA SER A 102 -8.01 -17.77 6.23
C SER A 102 -9.48 -17.73 6.70
N LYS A 103 -9.81 -16.87 7.65
CA LYS A 103 -11.17 -16.65 8.17
C LYS A 103 -11.77 -15.32 7.73
N MET A 104 -11.18 -14.67 6.72
CA MET A 104 -11.57 -13.37 6.22
C MET A 104 -11.91 -13.43 4.74
N SER A 105 -12.91 -12.65 4.30
CA SER A 105 -13.18 -12.47 2.87
C SER A 105 -12.04 -11.72 2.17
N GLY A 106 -11.97 -11.79 0.84
CA GLY A 106 -10.97 -11.06 0.05
C GLY A 106 -10.98 -9.56 0.32
N GLY A 107 -12.17 -8.95 0.39
CA GLY A 107 -12.32 -7.53 0.73
C GLY A 107 -11.88 -7.20 2.15
N GLN A 108 -12.09 -8.09 3.12
CA GLN A 108 -11.57 -7.91 4.48
C GLN A 108 -10.04 -8.02 4.51
N GLN A 109 -9.47 -9.00 3.80
CA GLN A 109 -8.01 -9.16 3.70
C GLN A 109 -7.36 -7.93 3.04
N GLN A 110 -7.98 -7.37 1.99
CA GLN A 110 -7.47 -6.17 1.35
C GLN A 110 -7.52 -4.96 2.28
N ARG A 111 -8.56 -4.80 3.09
CA ARG A 111 -8.64 -3.73 4.11
C ARG A 111 -7.57 -3.89 5.18
N VAL A 112 -7.23 -5.11 5.60
CA VAL A 112 -6.08 -5.36 6.50
C VAL A 112 -4.77 -4.97 5.81
N ALA A 113 -4.60 -5.27 4.51
CA ALA A 113 -3.40 -4.88 3.76
C ALA A 113 -3.25 -3.35 3.68
N VAL A 114 -4.34 -2.60 3.51
CA VAL A 114 -4.34 -1.13 3.56
C VAL A 114 -3.96 -0.62 4.95
N ALA A 115 -4.57 -1.16 6.01
CA ALA A 115 -4.22 -0.79 7.38
C ALA A 115 -2.73 -1.07 7.71
N ARG A 116 -2.21 -2.23 7.28
CA ARG A 116 -0.80 -2.59 7.42
C ARG A 116 0.11 -1.60 6.70
N ALA A 117 -0.26 -1.18 5.49
CA ALA A 117 0.53 -0.23 4.71
C ALA A 117 0.68 1.14 5.39
N LEU A 118 -0.30 1.54 6.20
CA LEU A 118 -0.33 2.82 6.93
C LEU A 118 0.27 2.74 8.35
N ALA A 119 0.54 1.53 8.85
CA ALA A 119 0.92 1.31 10.24
C ALA A 119 2.17 2.09 10.65
N SER A 120 3.19 2.10 9.80
CA SER A 120 4.47 2.78 10.04
C SER A 120 4.44 4.30 9.85
N LYS A 121 3.28 4.89 9.53
CA LYS A 121 3.14 6.30 9.14
C LYS A 121 4.05 6.67 7.97
N PRO A 122 3.92 5.97 6.82
CA PRO A 122 4.77 6.21 5.67
C PRO A 122 4.50 7.56 5.03
N LYS A 123 5.41 8.06 4.21
CA LYS A 123 5.23 9.28 3.40
C LYS A 123 4.23 9.07 2.28
N PHE A 124 4.22 7.87 1.69
CA PHE A 124 3.29 7.49 0.62
C PHE A 124 3.05 5.98 0.63
N VAL A 125 1.95 5.60 0.01
CA VAL A 125 1.54 4.20 -0.16
C VAL A 125 1.46 3.87 -1.64
N LEU A 126 2.16 2.82 -2.04
CA LEU A 126 2.10 2.25 -3.39
C LEU A 126 1.05 1.14 -3.41
N ALA A 127 0.06 1.27 -4.28
CA ALA A 127 -1.04 0.32 -4.40
C ALA A 127 -1.07 -0.27 -5.82
N ASP A 128 -0.68 -1.53 -5.94
CA ASP A 128 -0.68 -2.26 -7.22
C ASP A 128 -1.97 -3.07 -7.36
N GLU A 129 -2.82 -2.64 -8.29
CA GLU A 129 -4.13 -3.23 -8.59
C GLU A 129 -4.97 -3.58 -7.33
N PRO A 130 -5.17 -2.65 -6.38
CA PRO A 130 -5.73 -2.95 -5.07
C PRO A 130 -7.21 -3.40 -5.12
N THR A 131 -7.88 -3.21 -6.26
CA THR A 131 -9.29 -3.53 -6.47
C THR A 131 -9.52 -4.76 -7.36
N ALA A 132 -8.48 -5.32 -7.97
CA ALA A 132 -8.61 -6.33 -9.03
C ALA A 132 -9.34 -7.63 -8.60
N ASN A 133 -9.24 -8.02 -7.32
CA ASN A 133 -9.84 -9.24 -6.79
C ASN A 133 -11.13 -8.98 -5.99
N LEU A 134 -11.76 -7.81 -6.18
CA LEU A 134 -12.93 -7.39 -5.43
C LEU A 134 -14.16 -7.25 -6.34
N ASP A 135 -15.34 -7.57 -5.79
CA ASP A 135 -16.61 -7.22 -6.41
C ASP A 135 -16.82 -5.68 -6.39
N SER A 136 -17.78 -5.20 -7.17
CA SER A 136 -18.02 -3.76 -7.35
C SER A 136 -18.30 -3.03 -6.04
N LYS A 137 -19.10 -3.62 -5.14
CA LYS A 137 -19.46 -3.02 -3.85
C LYS A 137 -18.26 -2.95 -2.91
N SER A 138 -17.47 -4.02 -2.85
CA SER A 138 -16.24 -4.07 -2.06
C SER A 138 -15.19 -3.09 -2.60
N THR A 139 -15.11 -2.92 -3.92
CA THR A 139 -14.24 -1.93 -4.56
C THR A 139 -14.61 -0.52 -4.15
N GLU A 140 -15.87 -0.12 -4.29
CA GLU A 140 -16.32 1.25 -3.91
C GLU A 140 -16.04 1.51 -2.42
N ASN A 141 -16.41 0.58 -1.55
CA ASN A 141 -16.14 0.69 -0.13
C ASN A 141 -14.64 0.83 0.18
N LEU A 142 -13.77 0.06 -0.49
CA LEU A 142 -12.33 0.16 -0.30
C LEU A 142 -11.79 1.54 -0.73
N LEU A 143 -12.27 2.05 -1.87
CA LEU A 143 -11.84 3.35 -2.37
C LEU A 143 -12.30 4.50 -1.47
N ASP A 144 -13.51 4.42 -0.90
CA ASP A 144 -14.01 5.40 0.08
C ASP A 144 -13.15 5.39 1.36
N ILE A 145 -12.80 4.19 1.85
CA ILE A 145 -11.90 4.03 2.99
C ILE A 145 -10.53 4.64 2.69
N MET A 146 -9.94 4.35 1.52
CA MET A 146 -8.62 4.90 1.16
C MET A 146 -8.65 6.42 0.98
N GLU A 147 -9.74 6.98 0.47
CA GLU A 147 -9.94 8.44 0.36
C GLU A 147 -10.02 9.10 1.75
N ASN A 148 -10.74 8.50 2.70
CA ASN A 148 -10.81 8.98 4.07
C ASN A 148 -9.44 8.93 4.75
N LEU A 149 -8.73 7.80 4.63
CA LEU A 149 -7.39 7.62 5.17
C LEU A 149 -6.36 8.56 4.54
N ASN A 150 -6.48 8.90 3.24
CA ASN A 150 -5.64 9.92 2.60
C ASN A 150 -5.79 11.28 3.31
N ARG A 151 -7.02 11.65 3.66
CA ARG A 151 -7.31 12.93 4.36
C ARG A 151 -6.86 12.90 5.82
N GLU A 152 -7.15 11.82 6.55
CA GLU A 152 -6.86 11.71 7.99
C GLU A 152 -5.37 11.53 8.27
N GLU A 153 -4.70 10.67 7.52
CA GLU A 153 -3.28 10.34 7.69
C GLU A 153 -2.34 11.29 6.94
N GLN A 154 -2.89 12.17 6.07
CA GLN A 154 -2.10 13.07 5.20
C GLN A 154 -1.06 12.30 4.37
N VAL A 155 -1.41 11.10 3.90
CA VAL A 155 -0.56 10.20 3.12
C VAL A 155 -0.94 10.25 1.66
N THR A 156 0.04 10.22 0.76
CA THR A 156 -0.21 10.13 -0.68
C THR A 156 -0.35 8.68 -1.11
N PHE A 157 -1.44 8.34 -1.78
CA PHE A 157 -1.59 7.04 -2.46
C PHE A 157 -1.19 7.15 -3.93
N ILE A 158 -0.37 6.22 -4.40
CA ILE A 158 0.02 6.07 -5.80
C ILE A 158 -0.50 4.72 -6.28
N PHE A 159 -1.42 4.74 -7.24
CA PHE A 159 -2.06 3.54 -7.75
C PHE A 159 -1.46 3.11 -9.09
N SER A 160 -1.19 1.83 -9.25
CA SER A 160 -1.08 1.17 -10.54
C SER A 160 -2.40 0.45 -10.79
N THR A 161 -3.18 0.86 -11.77
CA THR A 161 -4.47 0.23 -12.03
C THR A 161 -4.97 0.49 -13.45
N HIS A 162 -5.87 -0.36 -13.91
CA HIS A 162 -6.69 -0.14 -15.10
C HIS A 162 -8.17 0.14 -14.75
N ASP A 163 -8.51 0.20 -13.46
CA ASP A 163 -9.87 0.46 -12.98
C ASP A 163 -10.20 1.96 -13.06
N HIS A 164 -11.11 2.33 -13.94
CA HIS A 164 -11.56 3.71 -14.12
C HIS A 164 -12.21 4.32 -12.87
N ARG A 165 -12.70 3.51 -11.92
CA ARG A 165 -13.24 3.98 -10.64
C ARG A 165 -12.16 4.63 -9.79
N VAL A 166 -10.95 4.06 -9.77
CA VAL A 166 -9.78 4.65 -9.11
C VAL A 166 -9.41 5.98 -9.77
N GLY A 167 -9.37 6.01 -11.12
CA GLY A 167 -9.05 7.22 -11.87
C GLY A 167 -10.00 8.40 -11.56
N ARG A 168 -11.29 8.14 -11.35
CA ARG A 168 -12.28 9.18 -10.99
C ARG A 168 -12.07 9.78 -9.60
N LYS A 169 -11.46 9.04 -8.67
CA LYS A 169 -11.15 9.49 -7.31
C LYS A 169 -9.73 10.08 -7.17
N ALA A 170 -8.88 9.86 -8.16
CA ALA A 170 -7.51 10.34 -8.15
C ALA A 170 -7.44 11.84 -8.44
N HIS A 171 -6.60 12.59 -7.72
CA HIS A 171 -6.34 14.00 -7.98
C HIS A 171 -5.52 14.20 -9.27
N ARG A 172 -4.73 13.21 -9.66
CA ARG A 172 -3.90 13.21 -10.87
C ARG A 172 -3.86 11.81 -11.46
N VAL A 173 -3.99 11.73 -12.78
CA VAL A 173 -3.85 10.50 -13.55
C VAL A 173 -2.66 10.64 -14.49
N ILE A 174 -1.82 9.61 -14.53
CA ILE A 174 -0.71 9.50 -15.49
C ILE A 174 -0.96 8.24 -16.31
N THR A 175 -1.10 8.42 -17.62
CA THR A 175 -1.33 7.32 -18.55
C THR A 175 -0.01 6.73 -19.02
N ILE A 176 0.13 5.40 -18.92
CA ILE A 176 1.28 4.66 -19.43
C ILE A 176 0.80 3.70 -20.50
N GLU A 177 1.41 3.74 -21.65
CA GLU A 177 1.13 2.86 -22.78
C GLU A 177 2.45 2.43 -23.43
N ASP A 178 2.62 1.13 -23.64
CA ASP A 178 3.84 0.52 -24.18
C ASP A 178 5.15 1.00 -23.52
N GLY A 179 5.12 1.12 -22.19
CA GLY A 179 6.27 1.56 -21.38
C GLY A 179 6.56 3.07 -21.43
N GLN A 180 5.73 3.86 -22.11
CA GLN A 180 5.91 5.31 -22.24
C GLN A 180 4.82 6.08 -21.52
N VAL A 181 5.19 7.17 -20.86
CA VAL A 181 4.24 8.12 -20.29
C VAL A 181 3.62 8.93 -21.44
N LYS A 182 2.29 8.89 -21.53
CA LYS A 182 1.56 9.79 -22.43
C LYS A 182 1.41 11.13 -21.70
N THR A 183 1.93 12.17 -22.30
CA THR A 183 1.65 13.55 -21.90
C THR A 183 0.30 13.94 -22.47
N ASP A 184 -0.63 14.36 -21.59
CA ASP A 184 -1.82 15.12 -22.00
C ASP A 184 -1.43 16.55 -22.40
#